data_6da52fa34acc85642d19997c4dba39c8
#
_entry.id   6da52fa34acc85642d19997c4dba39c8
#
_cell.length_a   1.000
_cell.length_b   1.000
_cell.length_c   1.000
_cell.angle_alpha   90.00
_cell.angle_beta   90.00
_cell.angle_gamma   90.00
#
_symmetry.space_group_name_H-M   'P 1'
#
loop_
_entity.id
_entity.type
_entity.pdbx_description
1 polymer ?
#
loop_
_entity_poly.entity_id
_entity_poly.type
_entity_poly.pdbx_seq_one_letter_code
_entity_poly.pdbx_strand_id
1 'polypeptide(L)'
;KRAPRLFASAEGVYYTTVDGRKVFDGLSGLWTCGLGHCRPEISEAVSKQIATLDYSPGFQYGHELSFKLAHKVVELTPPGLNQVFFTDSGSETIDTALKMARGYWRSRGMPGKSKFIGRIKGYHGVNYGGIGVGGIGFNRKLFGQSVDADHIPHTVLPENDFSRGMPEK
;
A
#
# COMPACT_ATOMS: atom_id res chain seq x y z
N LYS A 1 26.48 22.88 3.07
CA LYS A 1 25.12 22.49 2.64
C LYS A 1 25.24 21.62 1.40
N ARG A 2 24.61 20.45 1.36
CA ARG A 2 24.59 19.63 0.14
C ARG A 2 23.69 20.31 -0.89
N ALA A 3 24.07 20.26 -2.18
CA ALA A 3 23.23 20.72 -3.27
C ALA A 3 21.86 19.99 -3.24
N PRO A 4 20.75 20.70 -3.48
CA PRO A 4 19.44 20.05 -3.52
C PRO A 4 19.40 18.99 -4.64
N ARG A 5 18.76 17.85 -4.35
CA ARG A 5 18.55 16.78 -5.33
C ARG A 5 17.18 16.99 -5.96
N LEU A 6 17.12 17.83 -6.98
CA LEU A 6 15.89 18.17 -7.68
C LEU A 6 15.86 17.46 -9.04
N PHE A 7 14.74 16.81 -9.34
CA PHE A 7 14.46 16.23 -10.64
C PHE A 7 13.57 17.16 -11.46
N ALA A 8 13.94 17.33 -12.72
CA ALA A 8 13.18 18.14 -13.69
C ALA A 8 12.26 17.27 -14.56
N SER A 9 12.67 16.04 -14.86
CA SER A 9 11.90 15.09 -15.66
C SER A 9 12.28 13.65 -15.32
N ALA A 10 11.52 12.71 -15.86
CA ALA A 10 11.82 11.29 -15.78
C ALA A 10 11.37 10.58 -17.07
N GLU A 11 12.05 9.50 -17.44
CA GLU A 11 11.70 8.64 -18.57
C GLU A 11 12.24 7.23 -18.34
N GLY A 12 11.41 6.23 -18.54
CA GLY A 12 11.78 4.83 -18.30
C GLY A 12 12.30 4.62 -16.87
N VAL A 13 13.56 4.26 -16.73
CA VAL A 13 14.20 3.99 -15.42
C VAL A 13 15.14 5.11 -14.99
N TYR A 14 15.05 6.29 -15.55
CA TYR A 14 15.94 7.41 -15.25
C TYR A 14 15.18 8.68 -14.88
N TYR A 15 15.65 9.37 -13.86
CA TYR A 15 15.37 10.76 -13.61
C TYR A 15 16.40 11.66 -14.32
N THR A 16 16.00 12.86 -14.67
CA THR A 16 16.89 13.93 -15.10
C THR A 16 16.83 15.04 -14.05
N THR A 17 17.98 15.41 -13.50
CA THR A 17 18.07 16.51 -12.54
C THR A 17 17.94 17.86 -13.24
N VAL A 18 17.70 18.93 -12.46
CA VAL A 18 17.61 20.31 -13.00
C VAL A 18 18.90 20.79 -13.66
N ASP A 19 20.05 20.19 -13.32
CA ASP A 19 21.37 20.43 -13.93
C ASP A 19 21.68 19.45 -15.07
N GLY A 20 20.70 18.67 -15.54
CA GLY A 20 20.82 17.80 -16.73
C GLY A 20 21.41 16.42 -16.51
N ARG A 21 21.79 16.06 -15.29
CA ARG A 21 22.35 14.73 -15.02
C ARG A 21 21.28 13.64 -15.05
N LYS A 22 21.61 12.49 -15.61
CA LYS A 22 20.78 11.27 -15.52
C LYS A 22 21.08 10.54 -14.21
N VAL A 23 20.02 10.15 -13.50
CA VAL A 23 20.06 9.38 -12.26
C VAL A 23 19.21 8.14 -12.41
N PHE A 24 19.81 6.97 -12.26
CA PHE A 24 19.09 5.69 -12.31
C PHE A 24 18.14 5.56 -11.11
N ASP A 25 16.90 5.20 -11.39
CA ASP A 25 15.89 4.93 -10.37
C ASP A 25 15.84 3.43 -10.02
N GLY A 26 16.69 3.02 -9.10
CA GLY A 26 16.72 1.64 -8.61
C GLY A 26 15.60 1.27 -7.63
N LEU A 27 14.71 2.22 -7.31
CA LEU A 27 13.62 2.00 -6.36
C LEU A 27 12.22 2.14 -6.99
N SER A 28 12.15 2.32 -8.31
CA SER A 28 10.88 2.49 -9.05
C SER A 28 9.98 3.57 -8.42
N GLY A 29 10.54 4.76 -8.18
CA GLY A 29 9.81 5.86 -7.53
C GLY A 29 9.33 5.53 -6.13
N LEU A 30 10.08 4.76 -5.36
CA LEU A 30 9.69 4.19 -4.07
C LEU A 30 8.48 3.24 -4.21
N TRP A 31 8.61 2.29 -5.17
CA TRP A 31 7.66 1.20 -5.49
C TRP A 31 6.37 1.63 -6.21
N THR A 32 6.30 2.84 -6.73
CA THR A 32 5.10 3.35 -7.38
C THR A 32 5.18 3.34 -8.91
N CYS A 33 6.38 3.30 -9.49
CA CYS A 33 6.63 3.37 -10.93
C CYS A 33 7.28 2.07 -11.47
N GLY A 34 6.75 0.91 -11.09
CA GLY A 34 7.30 -0.40 -11.46
C GLY A 34 7.36 -0.67 -12.96
N LEU A 35 6.56 0.02 -13.77
CA LEU A 35 6.57 -0.06 -15.25
C LEU A 35 7.51 0.96 -15.90
N GLY A 36 8.18 1.81 -15.10
CA GLY A 36 8.95 2.94 -15.57
C GLY A 36 8.16 4.25 -15.60
N HIS A 37 8.91 5.36 -15.64
CA HIS A 37 8.37 6.71 -15.64
C HIS A 37 7.83 7.12 -16.99
N CYS A 38 6.81 7.97 -16.96
CA CYS A 38 6.25 8.68 -18.14
C CYS A 38 5.91 7.74 -19.31
N ARG A 39 5.34 6.59 -18.99
CA ARG A 39 4.88 5.65 -20.02
C ARG A 39 3.79 6.29 -20.89
N PRO A 40 4.00 6.43 -22.21
CA PRO A 40 3.03 7.09 -23.10
C PRO A 40 1.64 6.48 -23.00
N GLU A 41 1.55 5.15 -23.01
CA GLU A 41 0.28 4.42 -22.99
C GLU A 41 -0.55 4.74 -21.74
N ILE A 42 0.12 4.93 -20.60
CA ILE A 42 -0.54 5.28 -19.34
C ILE A 42 -0.94 6.75 -19.34
N SER A 43 -0.04 7.64 -19.78
CA SER A 43 -0.29 9.08 -19.83
C SER A 43 -1.45 9.43 -20.76
N GLU A 44 -1.53 8.80 -21.92
CA GLU A 44 -2.62 8.95 -22.89
C GLU A 44 -3.94 8.45 -22.33
N ALA A 45 -3.95 7.25 -21.71
CA ALA A 45 -5.16 6.69 -21.13
C ALA A 45 -5.70 7.55 -19.99
N VAL A 46 -4.83 8.07 -19.12
CA VAL A 46 -5.21 8.98 -18.02
C VAL A 46 -5.76 10.28 -18.57
N SER A 47 -5.06 10.91 -19.52
CA SER A 47 -5.50 12.18 -20.13
C SER A 47 -6.85 12.04 -20.82
N LYS A 48 -7.06 10.96 -21.57
CA LYS A 48 -8.34 10.65 -22.22
C LYS A 48 -9.46 10.48 -21.19
N GLN A 49 -9.19 9.74 -20.10
CA GLN A 49 -10.20 9.50 -19.08
C GLN A 49 -10.60 10.77 -18.34
N ILE A 50 -9.63 11.60 -17.96
CA ILE A 50 -9.90 12.90 -17.31
C ILE A 50 -10.76 13.79 -18.22
N ALA A 51 -10.51 13.80 -19.51
CA ALA A 51 -11.30 14.56 -20.49
C ALA A 51 -12.70 13.98 -20.73
N THR A 52 -12.92 12.69 -20.44
CA THR A 52 -14.22 12.02 -20.66
C THR A 52 -15.09 12.05 -19.41
N LEU A 53 -14.55 11.66 -18.30
CA LEU A 53 -15.19 11.63 -16.98
C LEU A 53 -14.08 11.62 -15.92
N ASP A 54 -13.84 12.75 -15.32
CA ASP A 54 -12.81 12.99 -14.31
C ASP A 54 -13.21 12.44 -12.93
N TYR A 55 -14.51 12.55 -12.57
CA TYR A 55 -15.02 12.12 -11.28
C TYR A 55 -16.47 11.62 -11.40
N SER A 56 -16.79 10.62 -10.61
CA SER A 56 -18.14 10.15 -10.34
C SER A 56 -18.27 9.77 -8.86
N PRO A 57 -19.28 10.29 -8.14
CA PRO A 57 -19.44 9.94 -6.73
C PRO A 57 -19.76 8.47 -6.56
N GLY A 58 -19.14 7.81 -5.58
CA GLY A 58 -19.36 6.39 -5.28
C GLY A 58 -20.69 6.09 -4.58
N PHE A 59 -21.48 7.11 -4.27
CA PHE A 59 -22.80 6.97 -3.64
C PHE A 59 -23.89 6.97 -4.69
N GLN A 60 -24.59 5.84 -4.85
CA GLN A 60 -25.69 5.63 -5.80
C GLN A 60 -25.31 5.66 -7.28
N TYR A 61 -24.06 6.00 -7.61
CA TYR A 61 -23.53 6.04 -8.97
C TYR A 61 -22.36 5.10 -9.10
N GLY A 62 -22.04 4.69 -10.30
CA GLY A 62 -20.90 3.84 -10.62
C GLY A 62 -20.02 4.44 -11.70
N HIS A 63 -18.80 3.93 -11.77
CA HIS A 63 -17.85 4.25 -12.82
C HIS A 63 -17.40 2.96 -13.50
N GLU A 64 -17.58 2.87 -14.80
CA GLU A 64 -17.31 1.63 -15.56
C GLU A 64 -15.88 1.10 -15.36
N LEU A 65 -14.88 1.99 -15.36
CA LEU A 65 -13.48 1.59 -15.18
C LEU A 65 -13.20 1.03 -13.79
N SER A 66 -13.88 1.50 -12.75
CA SER A 66 -13.71 0.93 -11.40
C SER A 66 -14.20 -0.51 -11.35
N PHE A 67 -15.30 -0.84 -11.99
CA PHE A 67 -15.80 -2.22 -12.08
C PHE A 67 -14.89 -3.11 -12.92
N LYS A 68 -14.38 -2.61 -14.05
CA LYS A 68 -13.41 -3.33 -14.88
C LYS A 68 -12.12 -3.59 -14.12
N LEU A 69 -11.61 -2.61 -13.36
CA LEU A 69 -10.43 -2.79 -12.54
C LEU A 69 -10.68 -3.79 -11.41
N ALA A 70 -11.82 -3.70 -10.72
CA ALA A 70 -12.17 -4.66 -9.68
C ALA A 70 -12.20 -6.10 -10.22
N HIS A 71 -12.78 -6.30 -11.39
CA HIS A 71 -12.80 -7.61 -12.06
C HIS A 71 -11.38 -8.12 -12.34
N LYS A 72 -10.53 -7.26 -12.92
CA LYS A 72 -9.12 -7.61 -13.19
C LYS A 72 -8.32 -7.94 -11.91
N VAL A 73 -8.56 -7.23 -10.83
CA VAL A 73 -7.92 -7.54 -9.55
C VAL A 73 -8.37 -8.90 -9.03
N VAL A 74 -9.67 -9.20 -9.09
CA VAL A 74 -10.21 -10.49 -8.64
C VAL A 74 -9.66 -11.68 -9.44
N GLU A 75 -9.40 -11.52 -10.75
CA GLU A 75 -8.76 -12.56 -11.57
C GLU A 75 -7.35 -12.94 -11.06
N LEU A 76 -6.68 -12.03 -10.34
CA LEU A 76 -5.32 -12.22 -9.83
C LEU A 76 -5.28 -12.68 -8.36
N THR A 77 -6.41 -12.64 -7.65
CA THR A 77 -6.48 -13.00 -6.24
C THR A 77 -6.70 -14.49 -6.04
N PRO A 78 -6.34 -15.05 -4.87
CA PRO A 78 -6.69 -16.41 -4.52
C PRO A 78 -8.21 -16.63 -4.52
N PRO A 79 -8.68 -17.88 -4.76
CA PRO A 79 -10.11 -18.21 -4.70
C PRO A 79 -10.77 -17.77 -3.39
N GLY A 80 -11.95 -17.16 -3.49
CA GLY A 80 -12.70 -16.66 -2.34
C GLY A 80 -12.51 -15.17 -2.05
N LEU A 81 -11.47 -14.52 -2.61
CA LEU A 81 -11.30 -13.07 -2.56
C LEU A 81 -11.90 -12.46 -3.83
N ASN A 82 -13.20 -12.22 -3.81
CA ASN A 82 -14.00 -11.84 -4.98
C ASN A 82 -14.61 -10.45 -4.90
N GLN A 83 -14.17 -9.65 -3.94
CA GLN A 83 -14.62 -8.25 -3.78
C GLN A 83 -13.41 -7.34 -3.59
N VAL A 84 -13.49 -6.12 -4.14
CA VAL A 84 -12.44 -5.11 -4.08
C VAL A 84 -12.99 -3.85 -3.44
N PHE A 85 -12.26 -3.32 -2.48
CA PHE A 85 -12.51 -2.03 -1.87
C PHE A 85 -11.36 -1.10 -2.22
N PHE A 86 -11.65 -0.06 -2.99
CA PHE A 86 -10.64 0.93 -3.41
C PHE A 86 -10.46 2.01 -2.35
N THR A 87 -9.22 2.46 -2.19
CA THR A 87 -8.82 3.56 -1.33
C THR A 87 -7.79 4.42 -2.04
N ASP A 88 -7.56 5.65 -1.57
CA ASP A 88 -6.63 6.57 -2.21
C ASP A 88 -5.17 6.35 -1.78
N SER A 89 -4.93 5.57 -0.72
CA SER A 89 -3.59 5.28 -0.24
C SER A 89 -3.49 3.95 0.52
N GLY A 90 -2.28 3.39 0.61
CA GLY A 90 -2.01 2.23 1.46
C GLY A 90 -2.29 2.50 2.94
N SER A 91 -2.10 3.73 3.41
CA SER A 91 -2.43 4.13 4.78
C SER A 91 -3.92 4.04 5.08
N GLU A 92 -4.76 4.52 4.17
CA GLU A 92 -6.22 4.36 4.28
C GLU A 92 -6.66 2.91 4.15
N THR A 93 -6.01 2.15 3.27
CA THR A 93 -6.25 0.71 3.12
C THR A 93 -6.07 0.00 4.45
N ILE A 94 -4.96 0.23 5.14
CA ILE A 94 -4.69 -0.41 6.43
C ILE A 94 -5.69 0.02 7.50
N ASP A 95 -5.95 1.31 7.66
CA ASP A 95 -6.92 1.79 8.66
C ASP A 95 -8.33 1.24 8.38
N THR A 96 -8.71 1.13 7.13
CA THR A 96 -9.99 0.53 6.72
C THR A 96 -10.01 -0.98 7.00
N ALA A 97 -8.94 -1.71 6.69
CA ALA A 97 -8.83 -3.13 6.98
C ALA A 97 -8.91 -3.42 8.49
N LEU A 98 -8.26 -2.61 9.33
CA LEU A 98 -8.36 -2.73 10.78
C LEU A 98 -9.78 -2.51 11.29
N LYS A 99 -10.49 -1.51 10.75
CA LYS A 99 -11.91 -1.27 11.06
C LYS A 99 -12.78 -2.44 10.62
N MET A 100 -12.59 -2.94 9.41
CA MET A 100 -13.34 -4.09 8.89
C MET A 100 -13.12 -5.35 9.72
N ALA A 101 -11.88 -5.66 10.11
CA ALA A 101 -11.56 -6.80 10.96
C ALA A 101 -12.27 -6.70 12.33
N ARG A 102 -12.27 -5.53 12.96
CA ARG A 102 -13.00 -5.30 14.22
C ARG A 102 -14.51 -5.40 14.04
N GLY A 103 -15.03 -4.80 12.96
CA GLY A 103 -16.45 -4.87 12.60
C GLY A 103 -16.93 -6.30 12.38
N TYR A 104 -16.15 -7.09 11.64
CA TYR A 104 -16.42 -8.51 11.40
C TYR A 104 -16.55 -9.30 12.72
N TRP A 105 -15.57 -9.21 13.62
CA TRP A 105 -15.64 -9.95 14.89
C TRP A 105 -16.76 -9.46 15.79
N ARG A 106 -17.06 -8.18 15.78
CA ARG A 106 -18.19 -7.62 16.52
C ARG A 106 -19.53 -8.17 15.99
N SER A 107 -19.71 -8.21 14.67
CA SER A 107 -20.92 -8.78 14.05
C SER A 107 -21.09 -10.28 14.30
N ARG A 108 -19.96 -10.97 14.59
CA ARG A 108 -19.97 -12.40 14.98
C ARG A 108 -20.19 -12.63 16.49
N GLY A 109 -20.54 -11.59 17.24
CA GLY A 109 -20.73 -11.69 18.70
C GLY A 109 -19.43 -11.81 19.51
N MET A 110 -18.28 -11.54 18.91
CA MET A 110 -16.97 -11.65 19.54
C MET A 110 -16.24 -10.28 19.62
N PRO A 111 -16.83 -9.26 20.31
CA PRO A 111 -16.23 -7.91 20.33
C PRO A 111 -14.87 -7.85 21.07
N GLY A 112 -14.57 -8.83 21.91
CA GLY A 112 -13.28 -8.95 22.59
C GLY A 112 -12.10 -9.32 21.69
N LYS A 113 -12.34 -9.77 20.45
CA LYS A 113 -11.30 -9.96 19.43
C LYS A 113 -10.92 -8.62 18.82
N SER A 114 -10.21 -7.79 19.56
CA SER A 114 -9.81 -6.43 19.17
C SER A 114 -8.30 -6.26 19.02
N LYS A 115 -7.51 -7.22 19.47
CA LYS A 115 -6.05 -7.19 19.42
C LYS A 115 -5.55 -7.57 18.04
N PHE A 116 -4.57 -6.82 17.55
CA PHE A 116 -3.86 -7.07 16.31
C PHE A 116 -2.46 -7.61 16.57
N ILE A 117 -1.88 -8.27 15.58
CA ILE A 117 -0.50 -8.72 15.61
C ILE A 117 0.21 -8.13 14.40
N GLY A 118 1.19 -7.27 14.67
CA GLY A 118 2.10 -6.72 13.66
C GLY A 118 3.41 -7.49 13.60
N ARG A 119 4.29 -7.11 12.69
CA ARG A 119 5.63 -7.65 12.58
C ARG A 119 6.66 -6.56 12.80
N ILE A 120 7.69 -6.79 13.62
CA ILE A 120 8.81 -5.87 13.81
C ILE A 120 9.41 -5.52 12.43
N LYS A 121 9.74 -4.24 12.20
CA LYS A 121 10.14 -3.63 10.93
C LYS A 121 9.04 -3.55 9.88
N GLY A 122 7.82 -4.07 10.11
CA GLY A 122 6.70 -3.93 9.18
C GLY A 122 6.28 -2.46 9.03
N TYR A 123 6.06 -2.02 7.79
CA TYR A 123 5.50 -0.71 7.47
C TYR A 123 4.07 -0.88 7.00
N HIS A 124 3.14 -0.16 7.63
CA HIS A 124 1.71 -0.22 7.35
C HIS A 124 1.08 1.16 7.13
N GLY A 125 1.84 2.10 6.63
CA GLY A 125 1.36 3.45 6.36
C GLY A 125 1.64 4.43 7.50
N VAL A 126 1.19 5.66 7.31
CA VAL A 126 1.47 6.81 8.20
C VAL A 126 0.28 7.22 9.06
N ASN A 127 -0.90 6.63 8.85
CA ASN A 127 -2.07 6.89 9.66
C ASN A 127 -1.95 6.20 11.04
N TYR A 128 -2.75 6.66 11.99
CA TYR A 128 -2.69 6.21 13.38
C TYR A 128 -2.83 4.70 13.56
N GLY A 129 -3.79 4.07 12.87
CA GLY A 129 -3.94 2.62 12.89
C GLY A 129 -2.75 1.90 12.30
N GLY A 130 -2.30 2.36 11.13
CA GLY A 130 -1.12 1.83 10.45
C GLY A 130 0.16 1.94 11.28
N ILE A 131 0.39 3.08 11.96
CA ILE A 131 1.51 3.27 12.89
C ILE A 131 1.37 2.32 14.09
N GLY A 132 0.16 2.15 14.64
CA GLY A 132 -0.11 1.31 15.80
C GLY A 132 0.21 -0.16 15.55
N VAL A 133 -0.17 -0.72 14.40
CA VAL A 133 0.16 -2.11 14.03
C VAL A 133 1.54 -2.22 13.37
N GLY A 134 2.13 -1.11 12.92
CA GLY A 134 3.44 -1.08 12.30
C GLY A 134 4.56 -1.47 13.25
N GLY A 135 5.60 -2.11 12.72
CA GLY A 135 6.74 -2.61 13.49
C GLY A 135 7.93 -1.67 13.53
N ILE A 136 7.82 -0.45 12.99
CA ILE A 136 8.89 0.56 13.05
C ILE A 136 8.80 1.27 14.40
N GLY A 137 9.65 0.85 15.34
CA GLY A 137 9.60 1.29 16.73
C GLY A 137 9.71 2.81 16.92
N PHE A 138 10.50 3.49 16.09
CA PHE A 138 10.63 4.95 16.14
C PHE A 138 9.29 5.66 15.92
N ASN A 139 8.51 5.24 14.92
CA ASN A 139 7.22 5.86 14.61
C ASN A 139 6.24 5.70 15.79
N ARG A 140 6.16 4.49 16.37
CA ARG A 140 5.29 4.24 17.53
C ARG A 140 5.72 5.00 18.78
N LYS A 141 7.03 5.04 19.05
CA LYS A 141 7.58 5.68 20.26
C LYS A 141 7.21 7.16 20.35
N LEU A 142 7.17 7.84 19.19
CA LEU A 142 6.87 9.28 19.15
C LEU A 142 5.37 9.57 19.30
N PHE A 143 4.52 8.77 18.68
CA PHE A 143 3.07 9.05 18.59
C PHE A 143 2.20 8.21 19.51
N GLY A 144 2.80 7.27 20.24
CA GLY A 144 2.07 6.35 21.10
C GLY A 144 1.39 5.21 20.34
N GLN A 145 0.68 4.38 21.09
CA GLN A 145 -0.03 3.22 20.54
C GLN A 145 -1.51 3.57 20.37
N SER A 146 -1.96 3.63 19.14
CA SER A 146 -3.33 3.99 18.76
C SER A 146 -4.29 2.80 18.67
N VAL A 147 -3.76 1.60 18.54
CA VAL A 147 -4.51 0.33 18.48
C VAL A 147 -3.85 -0.70 19.40
N ASP A 148 -4.65 -1.60 19.96
CA ASP A 148 -4.14 -2.72 20.75
C ASP A 148 -3.43 -3.72 19.82
N ALA A 149 -2.10 -3.68 19.79
CA ALA A 149 -1.28 -4.51 18.93
C ALA A 149 -0.01 -5.01 19.61
N ASP A 150 0.25 -6.31 19.47
CA ASP A 150 1.54 -6.93 19.78
C ASP A 150 2.36 -7.09 18.49
N HIS A 151 3.66 -7.42 18.64
CA HIS A 151 4.57 -7.52 17.52
C HIS A 151 5.41 -8.79 17.61
N ILE A 152 5.34 -9.61 16.56
CA ILE A 152 6.21 -10.78 16.39
C ILE A 152 7.53 -10.39 15.72
N PRO A 153 8.59 -11.20 15.89
CA PRO A 153 9.89 -10.96 15.25
C PRO A 153 9.82 -10.84 13.74
N HIS A 154 10.76 -10.11 13.15
CA HIS A 154 10.91 -10.02 11.69
C HIS A 154 11.63 -11.23 11.12
N THR A 155 11.45 -11.48 9.82
CA THR A 155 12.00 -12.64 9.08
C THR A 155 13.41 -12.42 8.51
N VAL A 156 14.06 -11.31 8.84
CA VAL A 156 15.43 -11.01 8.37
C VAL A 156 16.50 -11.79 9.16
N LEU A 157 16.17 -12.17 10.41
CA LEU A 157 17.06 -12.98 11.21
C LEU A 157 16.93 -14.45 10.81
N PRO A 158 18.03 -15.21 10.71
CA PRO A 158 18.01 -16.63 10.33
C PRO A 158 17.10 -17.50 11.19
N GLU A 159 17.00 -17.20 12.48
CA GLU A 159 16.11 -17.91 13.40
C GLU A 159 14.62 -17.66 13.17
N ASN A 160 14.28 -16.60 12.43
CA ASN A 160 12.90 -16.19 12.09
C ASN A 160 12.59 -16.35 10.60
N ASP A 161 13.42 -17.04 9.84
CA ASP A 161 13.22 -17.28 8.42
C ASP A 161 11.93 -18.09 8.18
N PHE A 162 11.19 -17.77 7.11
CA PHE A 162 9.98 -18.49 6.71
C PHE A 162 10.19 -19.96 6.42
N SER A 163 11.40 -20.35 6.02
CA SER A 163 11.74 -21.74 5.77
C SER A 163 11.83 -22.59 7.05
N ARG A 164 11.99 -21.97 8.22
CA ARG A 164 12.03 -22.68 9.49
C ARG A 164 10.64 -23.12 9.91
N GLY A 165 10.49 -24.40 10.14
CA GLY A 165 9.23 -25.03 10.53
C GLY A 165 8.33 -25.43 9.35
N MET A 166 8.78 -25.27 8.12
CA MET A 166 8.19 -25.98 6.99
C MET A 166 8.58 -27.45 7.05
N PRO A 167 7.64 -28.40 6.81
CA PRO A 167 8.01 -29.81 6.66
C PRO A 167 9.04 -29.93 5.54
N GLU A 168 10.11 -30.64 5.79
CA GLU A 168 11.01 -31.06 4.71
C GLU A 168 10.19 -31.83 3.67
N LYS A 169 10.33 -31.45 2.39
CA LYS A 169 9.64 -32.09 1.27
C LYS A 169 10.25 -33.43 0.98
#